data_c1304e8389194e1cfb03fef776d52f1e
#
_entry.id   c1304e8389194e1cfb03fef776d52f1e
#
_cell.length_a   1.000
_cell.length_b   1.000
_cell.length_c   1.000
_cell.angle_alpha   90.00
_cell.angle_beta   90.00
_cell.angle_gamma   90.00
#
_symmetry.space_group_name_H-M   'P 1'
#
loop_
_entity.id
_entity.type
_entity.pdbx_description
1 polymer ?
#
loop_
_entity_poly.entity_id
_entity_poly.type
_entity_poly.pdbx_seq_one_letter_code
_entity_poly.pdbx_strand_id
1 'polypeptide(L)'
;ADELGRDFPQDVHEQLWGAIRAVFDSWDSDRAKVYRRLNDIPGDWGTAVNVQAMVFGNMGETSATGVAFTRDPATGTRAYYGEYLINAQGEDVVAGIRTPQYLTKAAREAAGAKPLSMEEALPEAYAELARVFDLLELHYKDMQDI
;
A
#
# COMPACT_ATOMS: atom_id res chain seq x y z
N ALA A 1 19.47 6.83 -15.95
CA ALA A 1 20.11 6.53 -17.26
C ALA A 1 20.94 5.24 -17.20
N ASP A 2 21.61 4.98 -16.06
CA ASP A 2 22.64 3.93 -15.98
C ASP A 2 22.08 2.50 -16.08
N GLU A 3 20.88 2.23 -15.59
CA GLU A 3 20.27 0.89 -15.67
C GLU A 3 19.53 0.62 -16.98
N LEU A 4 18.94 1.64 -17.56
CA LEU A 4 18.14 1.51 -18.80
C LEU A 4 18.96 1.75 -20.07
N GLY A 5 20.20 2.25 -19.97
CA GLY A 5 21.04 2.65 -21.11
C GLY A 5 20.47 3.78 -21.98
N ARG A 6 19.41 4.45 -21.50
CA ARG A 6 18.74 5.58 -22.12
C ARG A 6 18.07 6.47 -21.07
N ASP A 7 17.78 7.70 -21.41
CA ASP A 7 17.00 8.59 -20.55
C ASP A 7 15.58 8.07 -20.33
N PHE A 8 15.03 8.40 -19.16
CA PHE A 8 13.64 8.07 -18.85
C PHE A 8 12.71 8.85 -19.80
N PRO A 9 11.76 8.19 -20.48
CA PRO A 9 10.88 8.84 -21.42
C PRO A 9 10.02 9.91 -20.73
N GLN A 10 9.83 11.05 -21.39
CA GLN A 10 9.01 12.16 -20.89
C GLN A 10 7.59 12.15 -21.49
N ASP A 11 7.35 11.39 -22.55
CA ASP A 11 6.01 11.17 -23.09
C ASP A 11 5.21 10.20 -22.22
N VAL A 12 3.98 10.57 -21.86
CA VAL A 12 3.12 9.77 -20.94
C VAL A 12 2.69 8.44 -21.56
N HIS A 13 2.52 8.38 -22.87
CA HIS A 13 2.16 7.12 -23.53
C HIS A 13 3.36 6.16 -23.58
N GLU A 14 4.57 6.68 -23.84
CA GLU A 14 5.78 5.87 -23.75
C GLU A 14 6.02 5.32 -22.35
N GLN A 15 5.78 6.14 -21.30
CA GLN A 15 5.85 5.69 -19.92
C GLN A 15 4.83 4.58 -19.64
N LEU A 16 3.58 4.79 -20.01
CA LEU A 16 2.49 3.82 -19.80
C LEU A 16 2.78 2.49 -20.49
N TRP A 17 3.07 2.52 -21.78
CA TRP A 17 3.35 1.29 -22.53
C TRP A 17 4.64 0.62 -22.10
N GLY A 18 5.64 1.39 -21.71
CA GLY A 18 6.87 0.87 -21.13
C GLY A 18 6.63 0.12 -19.83
N ALA A 19 5.81 0.68 -18.93
CA ALA A 19 5.44 0.05 -17.67
C ALA A 19 4.59 -1.21 -17.88
N ILE A 20 3.58 -1.16 -18.76
CA ILE A 20 2.76 -2.33 -19.11
C ILE A 20 3.64 -3.46 -19.64
N ARG A 21 4.55 -3.15 -20.56
CA ARG A 21 5.48 -4.14 -21.13
C ARG A 21 6.37 -4.76 -20.04
N ALA A 22 6.92 -3.93 -19.14
CA ALA A 22 7.76 -4.43 -18.05
C ALA A 22 7.04 -5.42 -17.16
N VAL A 23 5.73 -5.20 -16.89
CA VAL A 23 4.92 -6.17 -16.13
C VAL A 23 4.76 -7.48 -16.89
N PHE A 24 4.45 -7.46 -18.18
CA PHE A 24 4.36 -8.68 -18.99
C PHE A 24 5.71 -9.42 -19.09
N ASP A 25 6.80 -8.69 -19.33
CA ASP A 25 8.15 -9.26 -19.40
C ASP A 25 8.57 -9.90 -18.05
N SER A 26 8.09 -9.36 -16.94
CA SER A 26 8.39 -9.89 -15.59
C SER A 26 7.87 -11.32 -15.37
N TRP A 27 6.84 -11.76 -16.10
CA TRP A 27 6.33 -13.13 -16.09
C TRP A 27 7.40 -14.14 -16.46
N ASP A 28 8.30 -13.77 -17.37
CA ASP A 28 9.37 -14.64 -17.86
C ASP A 28 10.71 -14.47 -17.11
N SER A 29 10.74 -13.66 -16.06
CA SER A 29 11.89 -13.55 -15.19
C SER A 29 12.20 -14.89 -14.49
N ASP A 30 13.46 -15.14 -14.17
CA ASP A 30 13.88 -16.37 -13.49
C ASP A 30 13.21 -16.52 -12.12
N ARG A 31 13.05 -15.41 -11.39
CA ARG A 31 12.35 -15.39 -10.10
C ARG A 31 10.89 -15.83 -10.24
N ALA A 32 10.17 -15.32 -11.24
CA ALA A 32 8.78 -15.67 -11.47
C ALA A 32 8.64 -17.14 -11.92
N LYS A 33 9.55 -17.65 -12.74
CA LYS A 33 9.58 -19.07 -13.16
C LYS A 33 9.79 -20.00 -11.96
N VAL A 34 10.73 -19.65 -11.07
CA VAL A 34 10.97 -20.44 -9.85
C VAL A 34 9.74 -20.42 -8.94
N TYR A 35 9.15 -19.24 -8.72
CA TYR A 35 7.95 -19.12 -7.90
C TYR A 35 6.79 -19.95 -8.44
N ARG A 36 6.50 -19.87 -9.74
CA ARG A 36 5.44 -20.68 -10.38
C ARG A 36 5.66 -22.18 -10.20
N ARG A 37 6.91 -22.63 -10.41
CA ARG A 37 7.24 -24.05 -10.24
C ARG A 37 7.05 -24.54 -8.80
N LEU A 38 7.37 -23.71 -7.80
CA LEU A 38 7.21 -24.04 -6.38
C LEU A 38 5.75 -24.05 -5.92
N ASN A 39 4.88 -23.33 -6.63
CA ASN A 39 3.48 -23.17 -6.27
C ASN A 39 2.53 -23.84 -7.28
N ASP A 40 3.04 -24.70 -8.16
CA ASP A 40 2.27 -25.45 -9.17
C ASP A 40 1.38 -24.55 -10.06
N ILE A 41 1.88 -23.34 -10.39
CA ILE A 41 1.19 -22.39 -11.25
C ILE A 41 1.53 -22.67 -12.72
N PRO A 42 0.55 -22.93 -13.59
CA PRO A 42 0.79 -23.16 -15.02
C PRO A 42 1.48 -21.98 -15.70
N GLY A 43 2.46 -22.27 -16.55
CA GLY A 43 3.24 -21.25 -17.25
C GLY A 43 2.48 -20.54 -18.35
N ASP A 44 1.40 -21.12 -18.84
CA ASP A 44 0.55 -20.61 -19.92
C ASP A 44 -0.58 -19.68 -19.45
N TRP A 45 -0.74 -19.49 -18.14
CA TRP A 45 -1.74 -18.54 -17.63
C TRP A 45 -1.44 -17.08 -17.97
N GLY A 46 -0.16 -16.71 -18.00
CA GLY A 46 0.25 -15.32 -18.19
C GLY A 46 -0.02 -14.46 -16.96
N THR A 47 0.11 -13.15 -17.15
CA THR A 47 -0.17 -12.15 -16.11
C THR A 47 -1.10 -11.07 -16.64
N ALA A 48 -1.59 -10.22 -15.76
CA ALA A 48 -2.44 -9.07 -16.08
C ALA A 48 -1.85 -7.77 -15.55
N VAL A 49 -2.28 -6.65 -16.12
CA VAL A 49 -1.87 -5.31 -15.71
C VAL A 49 -3.11 -4.50 -15.33
N ASN A 50 -3.08 -3.93 -14.14
CA ASN A 50 -4.05 -2.91 -13.73
C ASN A 50 -3.40 -1.53 -13.86
N VAL A 51 -4.07 -0.61 -14.54
CA VAL A 51 -3.70 0.81 -14.58
C VAL A 51 -4.63 1.55 -13.63
N GLN A 52 -4.09 2.05 -12.54
CA GLN A 52 -4.86 2.67 -11.47
C GLN A 52 -4.42 4.12 -11.27
N ALA A 53 -5.39 5.02 -11.08
CA ALA A 53 -5.11 6.39 -10.70
C ALA A 53 -4.39 6.43 -9.35
N MET A 54 -3.33 7.21 -9.27
CA MET A 54 -2.58 7.38 -8.04
C MET A 54 -3.11 8.56 -7.26
N VAL A 55 -3.32 8.36 -5.96
CA VAL A 55 -3.58 9.43 -4.98
C VAL A 55 -2.28 9.72 -4.25
N PHE A 56 -1.93 11.00 -4.12
CA PHE A 56 -0.65 11.41 -3.57
C PHE A 56 -0.80 11.78 -2.09
N GLY A 57 -0.15 11.04 -1.20
CA GLY A 57 -0.10 11.33 0.23
C GLY A 57 0.88 12.44 0.61
N ASN A 58 1.62 13.00 -0.35
CA ASN A 58 2.64 14.05 -0.16
C ASN A 58 2.25 15.41 -0.76
N MET A 59 0.97 15.74 -0.73
CA MET A 59 0.44 17.02 -1.24
C MET A 59 0.33 18.12 -0.16
N GLY A 60 1.00 17.93 0.96
CA GLY A 60 0.99 18.87 2.10
C GLY A 60 0.40 18.25 3.36
N GLU A 61 0.20 19.10 4.38
CA GLU A 61 -0.19 18.67 5.74
C GLU A 61 -1.61 18.07 5.83
N THR A 62 -2.42 18.20 4.80
CA THR A 62 -3.77 17.62 4.72
C THR A 62 -3.81 16.29 3.98
N SER A 63 -2.69 15.81 3.51
CA SER A 63 -2.54 14.50 2.84
C SER A 63 -1.67 13.57 3.67
N ALA A 64 -1.95 12.28 3.55
CA ALA A 64 -1.25 11.25 4.29
C ALA A 64 -1.16 9.95 3.46
N THR A 65 -0.24 9.10 3.86
CA THR A 65 -0.18 7.72 3.41
C THR A 65 -0.02 6.80 4.61
N GLY A 66 -0.43 5.56 4.48
CA GLY A 66 -0.36 4.61 5.58
C GLY A 66 -0.50 3.17 5.11
N VAL A 67 -0.35 2.27 6.06
CA VAL A 67 -0.64 0.85 5.92
C VAL A 67 -1.54 0.45 7.06
N ALA A 68 -2.62 -0.23 6.76
CA ALA A 68 -3.62 -0.55 7.78
C ALA A 68 -4.26 -1.93 7.56
N PHE A 69 -4.66 -2.54 8.67
CA PHE A 69 -5.36 -3.81 8.71
C PHE A 69 -6.70 -3.62 9.41
N THR A 70 -7.71 -4.29 8.92
CA THR A 70 -9.05 -4.27 9.52
C THR A 70 -9.12 -4.98 10.87
N ARG A 71 -8.10 -5.79 11.17
CA ARG A 71 -7.89 -6.48 12.45
C ARG A 71 -6.42 -6.44 12.85
N ASP A 72 -6.17 -6.66 14.13
CA ASP A 72 -4.80 -6.92 14.59
C ASP A 72 -4.25 -8.20 13.92
N PRO A 73 -3.21 -8.11 13.08
CA PRO A 73 -2.70 -9.24 12.32
C PRO A 73 -2.03 -10.31 13.18
N ALA A 74 -1.62 -9.97 14.41
CA ALA A 74 -0.98 -10.91 15.34
C ALA A 74 -1.99 -11.75 16.11
N THR A 75 -3.15 -11.19 16.45
CA THR A 75 -4.13 -11.81 17.35
C THR A 75 -5.47 -12.12 16.68
N GLY A 76 -5.78 -11.51 15.54
CA GLY A 76 -7.08 -11.57 14.88
C GLY A 76 -8.16 -10.74 15.60
N THR A 77 -7.81 -10.03 16.66
CA THR A 77 -8.74 -9.18 17.40
C THR A 77 -9.33 -8.11 16.49
N ARG A 78 -10.65 -7.89 16.56
CA ARG A 78 -11.34 -6.87 15.77
C ARG A 78 -11.03 -5.47 16.32
N ALA A 79 -9.85 -5.00 15.98
CA ALA A 79 -9.36 -3.66 16.25
C ALA A 79 -8.55 -3.19 15.05
N TYR A 80 -8.83 -2.01 14.54
CA TYR A 80 -8.06 -1.46 13.42
C TYR A 80 -6.61 -1.27 13.83
N TYR A 81 -5.73 -1.82 13.04
CA TYR A 81 -4.29 -1.81 13.27
C TYR A 81 -3.60 -1.14 12.10
N GLY A 82 -2.64 -0.28 12.36
CA GLY A 82 -1.90 0.34 11.29
C GLY A 82 -1.15 1.59 11.70
N GLU A 83 -0.46 2.13 10.71
CA GLU A 83 0.41 3.28 10.84
C GLU A 83 0.17 4.25 9.68
N TYR A 84 0.40 5.53 9.91
CA TYR A 84 0.28 6.56 8.88
C TYR A 84 1.36 7.62 9.02
N LEU A 85 1.59 8.36 7.94
CA LEU A 85 2.47 9.53 7.90
C LEU A 85 1.78 10.67 7.14
N ILE A 86 1.76 11.85 7.74
CA ILE A 86 1.34 13.08 7.06
C ILE A 86 2.41 13.50 6.07
N ASN A 87 1.96 14.02 4.92
CA ASN A 87 2.80 14.53 3.84
C ASN A 87 3.91 13.54 3.45
N ALA A 88 3.51 12.32 3.06
CA ALA A 88 4.41 11.21 2.80
C ALA A 88 3.96 10.37 1.60
N GLN A 89 4.90 9.65 1.03
CA GLN A 89 4.65 8.59 0.04
C GLN A 89 4.75 7.21 0.69
N GLY A 90 4.28 6.16 -0.02
CA GLY A 90 4.33 4.78 0.47
C GLY A 90 5.73 4.34 0.87
N GLU A 91 6.76 4.76 0.14
CA GLU A 91 8.16 4.46 0.45
C GLU A 91 8.60 4.97 1.82
N ASP A 92 8.11 6.14 2.24
CA ASP A 92 8.43 6.71 3.56
C ASP A 92 7.94 5.81 4.70
N VAL A 93 6.81 5.12 4.51
CA VAL A 93 6.23 4.19 5.47
C VAL A 93 6.96 2.85 5.44
N VAL A 94 7.03 2.22 4.26
CA VAL A 94 7.51 0.84 4.13
C VAL A 94 9.03 0.71 4.21
N ALA A 95 9.79 1.73 3.84
CA ALA A 95 11.25 1.73 3.95
C ALA A 95 11.77 2.19 5.33
N GLY A 96 10.87 2.62 6.22
CA GLY A 96 11.24 3.08 7.57
C GLY A 96 12.08 4.35 7.59
N ILE A 97 11.95 5.20 6.56
CA ILE A 97 12.70 6.46 6.45
C ILE A 97 12.25 7.48 7.51
N ARG A 98 10.96 7.45 7.83
CA ARG A 98 10.33 8.28 8.85
C ARG A 98 9.63 7.39 9.86
N THR A 99 9.51 7.84 11.12
CA THR A 99 8.77 7.11 12.16
C THR A 99 7.27 7.32 11.96
N PRO A 100 6.51 6.26 11.64
CA PRO A 100 5.07 6.38 11.45
C PRO A 100 4.34 6.67 12.76
N GLN A 101 3.11 7.16 12.63
CA GLN A 101 2.20 7.45 13.72
C GLN A 101 1.09 6.40 13.74
N TYR A 102 0.48 6.20 14.91
CA TYR A 102 -0.57 5.22 15.10
C TYR A 102 -1.87 5.59 14.37
N LEU A 103 -2.55 4.61 13.84
CA LEU A 103 -3.84 4.79 13.18
C LEU A 103 -4.92 5.22 14.18
N THR A 104 -5.00 4.55 15.34
CA THR A 104 -6.06 4.76 16.34
C THR A 104 -5.54 5.48 17.59
N LYS A 105 -6.42 6.25 18.22
CA LYS A 105 -6.14 6.89 19.50
C LYS A 105 -5.80 5.86 20.59
N ALA A 106 -6.53 4.76 20.64
CA ALA A 106 -6.32 3.71 21.64
C ALA A 106 -4.91 3.10 21.53
N ALA A 107 -4.42 2.82 20.31
CA ALA A 107 -3.07 2.30 20.09
C ALA A 107 -2.00 3.32 20.49
N ARG A 108 -2.20 4.60 20.14
CA ARG A 108 -1.31 5.70 20.55
C ARG A 108 -1.19 5.82 22.07
N GLU A 109 -2.33 5.79 22.77
CA GLU A 109 -2.36 5.90 24.23
C GLU A 109 -1.71 4.70 24.91
N ALA A 110 -1.99 3.49 24.43
CA ALA A 110 -1.37 2.26 24.94
C ALA A 110 0.17 2.27 24.77
N ALA A 111 0.68 2.85 23.69
CA ALA A 111 2.10 3.00 23.44
C ALA A 111 2.74 4.22 24.14
N GLY A 112 1.95 5.11 24.75
CA GLY A 112 2.44 6.36 25.34
C GLY A 112 3.05 7.32 24.30
N ALA A 113 2.64 7.20 23.03
CA ALA A 113 3.20 8.01 21.95
C ALA A 113 2.66 9.45 22.00
N LYS A 114 3.56 10.42 21.72
CA LYS A 114 3.22 11.85 21.73
C LYS A 114 2.53 12.33 20.45
N PRO A 115 2.95 11.91 19.24
CA PRO A 115 2.29 12.36 18.02
C PRO A 115 0.83 11.90 17.99
N LEU A 116 -0.05 12.73 17.42
CA LEU A 116 -1.47 12.40 17.28
C LEU A 116 -1.66 11.19 16.36
N SER A 117 -2.64 10.36 16.68
CA SER A 117 -3.10 9.30 15.77
C SER A 117 -3.84 9.88 14.57
N MET A 118 -4.05 9.07 13.51
CA MET A 118 -4.86 9.49 12.37
C MET A 118 -6.29 9.86 12.80
N GLU A 119 -6.86 9.08 13.72
CA GLU A 119 -8.19 9.33 14.32
C GLU A 119 -8.31 10.75 14.91
N GLU A 120 -7.22 11.28 15.48
CA GLU A 120 -7.18 12.60 16.09
C GLU A 120 -6.78 13.72 15.12
N ALA A 121 -5.84 13.44 14.22
CA ALA A 121 -5.28 14.43 13.29
C ALA A 121 -6.13 14.61 12.02
N LEU A 122 -6.77 13.55 11.53
CA LEU A 122 -7.57 13.53 10.30
C LEU A 122 -8.91 12.81 10.55
N PRO A 123 -9.77 13.33 11.45
CA PRO A 123 -10.95 12.59 11.94
C PRO A 123 -11.96 12.25 10.85
N GLU A 124 -12.14 13.12 9.85
CA GLU A 124 -13.07 12.86 8.74
C GLU A 124 -12.56 11.72 7.85
N ALA A 125 -11.29 11.77 7.46
CA ALA A 125 -10.65 10.73 6.65
C ALA A 125 -10.60 9.40 7.42
N TYR A 126 -10.32 9.43 8.72
CA TYR A 126 -10.37 8.23 9.56
C TYR A 126 -11.77 7.61 9.63
N ALA A 127 -12.80 8.42 9.80
CA ALA A 127 -14.19 7.93 9.83
C ALA A 127 -14.61 7.30 8.49
N GLU A 128 -14.13 7.82 7.36
CA GLU A 128 -14.35 7.21 6.05
C GLU A 128 -13.58 5.89 5.92
N LEU A 129 -12.31 5.86 6.31
CA LEU A 129 -11.48 4.64 6.31
C LEU A 129 -12.12 3.53 7.16
N ALA A 130 -12.62 3.86 8.36
CA ALA A 130 -13.30 2.90 9.23
C ALA A 130 -14.53 2.28 8.55
N ARG A 131 -15.34 3.09 7.83
CA ARG A 131 -16.46 2.56 7.03
C ARG A 131 -16.00 1.63 5.91
N VAL A 132 -14.89 1.97 5.25
CA VAL A 132 -14.31 1.12 4.20
C VAL A 132 -13.83 -0.20 4.80
N PHE A 133 -13.19 -0.19 5.96
CA PHE A 133 -12.77 -1.41 6.65
C PHE A 133 -13.93 -2.36 6.94
N ASP A 134 -15.02 -1.83 7.53
CA ASP A 134 -16.20 -2.64 7.81
C ASP A 134 -16.84 -3.20 6.55
N LEU A 135 -16.88 -2.41 5.47
CA LEU A 135 -17.42 -2.84 4.19
C LEU A 135 -16.59 -3.97 3.55
N LEU A 136 -15.28 -3.85 3.60
CA LEU A 136 -14.37 -4.84 3.03
C LEU A 136 -14.43 -6.18 3.79
N GLU A 137 -14.41 -6.14 5.14
CA GLU A 137 -14.59 -7.36 5.92
C GLU A 137 -15.95 -8.03 5.68
N LEU A 138 -17.02 -7.24 5.56
CA LEU A 138 -18.34 -7.76 5.25
C LEU A 138 -18.37 -8.45 3.88
N HIS A 139 -17.68 -7.86 2.89
CA HIS A 139 -17.66 -8.37 1.52
C HIS A 139 -16.78 -9.61 1.39
N TYR A 140 -15.53 -9.55 1.85
CA TYR A 140 -14.56 -10.63 1.70
C TYR A 140 -14.64 -11.68 2.81
N LYS A 141 -15.30 -11.38 3.93
CA LYS A 141 -15.44 -12.25 5.11
C LYS A 141 -14.10 -12.68 5.71
N ASP A 142 -13.12 -11.82 5.60
CA ASP A 142 -11.76 -12.03 6.08
C ASP A 142 -11.10 -10.69 6.39
N MET A 143 -10.02 -10.73 7.20
CA MET A 143 -9.16 -9.56 7.44
C MET A 143 -8.64 -8.99 6.12
N GLN A 144 -8.60 -7.69 6.05
CA GLN A 144 -8.07 -6.99 4.88
C GLN A 144 -6.86 -6.14 5.24
N ASP A 145 -5.91 -6.10 4.34
CA ASP A 145 -4.73 -5.25 4.31
C ASP A 145 -4.97 -4.13 3.28
N ILE A 146 -4.78 -2.87 3.67
CA ILE A 146 -5.05 -1.67 2.87
C ILE A 146 -3.84 -0.73 2.89
#